data_7311029adc8cfd84e03acfa1fc4d0a99
#
_entry.id   7311029adc8cfd84e03acfa1fc4d0a99
#
_cell.length_a   1.000
_cell.length_b   1.000
_cell.length_c   1.000
_cell.angle_alpha   90.00
_cell.angle_beta   90.00
_cell.angle_gamma   90.00
#
_symmetry.space_group_name_H-M   'P 1'
#
loop_
_entity.id
_entity.type
_entity.pdbx_description
1 polymer ?
#
loop_
_entity_poly.entity_id
_entity_poly.type
_entity_poly.pdbx_seq_one_letter_code
_entity_poly.pdbx_strand_id
1 'polypeptide(L)'
;MAKYFSGKDGALIVGGTDVGQLQSWSFSQSMSILEITAMGDTDRTIKPGVRSYSGSARAYYYTSTGTSAPNVTDLLTAAIKTDGSESDKVTLICRVEETAGSATNARDITFSAYVTSVSMSSSVGEISSVDFSWEADGAPTTDNLST
;
A
#
# COMPACT_ATOMS: atom_id res chain seq x y z
N MET A 1 11.68 -3.47 -26.52
CA MET A 1 12.56 -2.62 -25.68
C MET A 1 11.98 -2.60 -24.26
N ALA A 2 12.81 -2.79 -23.25
CA ALA A 2 12.36 -2.73 -21.87
C ALA A 2 11.98 -1.29 -21.49
N LYS A 3 10.86 -1.11 -20.80
CA LYS A 3 10.43 0.18 -20.27
C LYS A 3 10.66 0.19 -18.76
N TYR A 4 11.37 1.16 -18.26
CA TYR A 4 11.64 1.34 -16.84
C TYR A 4 10.74 2.42 -16.28
N PHE A 5 10.19 2.16 -15.09
CA PHE A 5 9.29 3.09 -14.42
C PHE A 5 10.04 3.81 -13.30
N SER A 6 9.76 5.09 -13.16
CA SER A 6 10.33 5.93 -12.11
C SER A 6 9.30 6.10 -10.99
N GLY A 7 9.76 6.21 -9.76
CA GLY A 7 8.91 6.56 -8.63
C GLY A 7 8.17 7.89 -8.78
N LYS A 8 8.63 8.73 -9.69
CA LYS A 8 7.96 9.98 -10.07
C LYS A 8 6.57 9.74 -10.67
N ASP A 9 6.39 8.60 -11.36
CA ASP A 9 5.17 8.26 -12.07
C ASP A 9 4.22 7.42 -11.20
N GLY A 10 4.64 7.09 -9.99
CA GLY A 10 3.85 6.30 -9.06
C GLY A 10 2.89 7.13 -8.22
N ALA A 11 1.86 6.48 -7.70
CA ALA A 11 0.89 7.10 -6.81
C ALA A 11 0.35 6.08 -5.80
N LEU A 12 -0.22 6.56 -4.72
CA LEU A 12 -0.97 5.76 -3.77
C LEU A 12 -2.37 6.34 -3.65
N ILE A 13 -3.38 5.50 -3.80
CA ILE A 13 -4.79 5.89 -3.73
C ILE A 13 -5.40 5.22 -2.49
N VAL A 14 -6.02 6.01 -1.63
CA VAL A 14 -6.68 5.55 -0.41
C VAL A 14 -8.15 5.92 -0.50
N GLY A 15 -9.03 4.92 -0.48
CA GLY A 15 -10.47 5.14 -0.51
C GLY A 15 -10.97 5.90 -1.75
N GLY A 16 -10.28 5.77 -2.87
CA GLY A 16 -10.63 6.46 -4.12
C GLY A 16 -10.03 7.86 -4.28
N THR A 17 -9.26 8.32 -3.30
CA THR A 17 -8.62 9.64 -3.32
C THR A 17 -7.10 9.48 -3.33
N ASP A 18 -6.43 10.16 -4.25
CA ASP A 18 -4.96 10.15 -4.31
C ASP A 18 -4.36 10.76 -3.05
N VAL A 19 -3.30 10.12 -2.54
CA VAL A 19 -2.45 10.73 -1.53
C VAL A 19 -1.43 11.59 -2.26
N GLY A 20 -1.67 12.90 -2.29
CA GLY A 20 -0.73 13.84 -2.86
C GLY A 20 0.51 14.01 -1.97
N GLN A 21 1.56 14.58 -2.53
CA GLN A 21 2.83 14.82 -1.84
C GLN A 21 3.43 13.53 -1.25
N LEU A 22 3.16 12.39 -1.86
CA LEU A 22 3.72 11.11 -1.49
C LEU A 22 5.22 11.10 -1.81
N GLN A 23 6.02 10.70 -0.83
CA GLN A 23 7.46 10.59 -1.01
C GLN A 23 7.86 9.18 -1.45
N SER A 24 7.27 8.16 -0.84
CA SER A 24 7.59 6.77 -1.15
C SER A 24 6.47 5.84 -0.68
N TRP A 25 6.39 4.68 -1.31
CA TRP A 25 5.55 3.59 -0.83
C TRP A 25 6.25 2.27 -1.08
N SER A 26 5.91 1.26 -0.30
CA SER A 26 6.42 -0.10 -0.47
C SER A 26 5.29 -1.10 -0.28
N PHE A 27 5.41 -2.23 -0.96
CA PHE A 27 4.47 -3.34 -0.88
C PHE A 27 5.29 -4.63 -0.78
N SER A 28 4.96 -5.48 0.16
CA SER A 28 5.65 -6.75 0.34
C SER A 28 4.66 -7.89 0.56
N GLN A 29 5.05 -9.04 0.09
CA GLN A 29 4.32 -10.29 0.27
C GLN A 29 5.20 -11.24 1.06
N SER A 30 4.61 -11.93 2.02
CA SER A 30 5.24 -13.07 2.69
C SER A 30 4.32 -14.29 2.62
N MET A 31 4.93 -15.45 2.60
CA MET A 31 4.21 -16.71 2.57
C MET A 31 4.83 -17.65 3.60
N SER A 32 3.99 -18.24 4.42
CA SER A 32 4.46 -19.29 5.33
C SER A 32 4.72 -20.59 4.55
N ILE A 33 5.71 -21.34 4.98
CA ILE A 33 6.09 -22.61 4.37
C ILE A 33 5.76 -23.73 5.36
N LEU A 34 5.06 -24.76 4.88
CA LEU A 34 4.77 -25.96 5.63
C LEU A 34 5.77 -27.04 5.22
N GLU A 35 6.48 -27.60 6.18
CA GLU A 35 7.42 -28.68 5.95
C GLU A 35 6.72 -30.02 6.11
N ILE A 36 6.85 -30.88 5.11
CA ILE A 36 6.26 -32.22 5.10
C ILE A 36 7.31 -33.32 4.94
N THR A 37 8.56 -33.04 5.32
CA THR A 37 9.66 -34.02 5.27
C THR A 37 9.37 -35.19 6.21
N ALA A 38 9.46 -36.41 5.69
CA ALA A 38 9.23 -37.64 6.46
C ALA A 38 10.53 -38.28 6.91
N MET A 39 10.42 -39.22 7.87
CA MET A 39 11.56 -40.01 8.28
C MET A 39 12.08 -40.86 7.11
N GLY A 40 13.37 -40.78 6.87
CA GLY A 40 14.02 -41.45 5.74
C GLY A 40 14.23 -40.60 4.51
N ASP A 41 13.64 -39.41 4.48
CA ASP A 41 13.89 -38.46 3.40
C ASP A 41 15.28 -37.84 3.56
N THR A 42 15.99 -37.75 2.46
CA THR A 42 17.29 -37.07 2.42
C THR A 42 17.16 -35.58 2.05
N ASP A 43 16.04 -35.22 1.44
CA ASP A 43 15.77 -33.84 0.99
C ASP A 43 14.54 -33.29 1.67
N ARG A 44 14.57 -31.99 1.89
CA ARG A 44 13.47 -31.25 2.52
C ARG A 44 12.35 -31.01 1.52
N THR A 45 11.13 -31.45 1.86
CA THR A 45 9.93 -31.19 1.08
C THR A 45 9.07 -30.14 1.77
N ILE A 46 8.67 -29.12 1.03
CA ILE A 46 7.90 -27.99 1.54
C ILE A 46 6.65 -27.77 0.71
N LYS A 47 5.60 -27.23 1.36
CA LYS A 47 4.37 -26.79 0.68
C LYS A 47 4.06 -25.35 1.05
N PRO A 48 3.42 -24.60 0.13
CA PRO A 48 3.01 -23.23 0.43
C PRO A 48 1.91 -23.21 1.48
N GLY A 49 2.03 -22.31 2.44
CA GLY A 49 1.02 -22.04 3.44
C GLY A 49 0.25 -20.75 3.17
N VAL A 50 -0.13 -20.08 4.23
CA VAL A 50 -0.89 -18.83 4.15
C VAL A 50 0.01 -17.69 3.67
N ARG A 51 -0.52 -16.85 2.79
CA ARG A 51 0.14 -15.64 2.32
C ARG A 51 -0.35 -14.43 3.11
N SER A 52 0.54 -13.50 3.34
CA SER A 52 0.21 -12.19 3.92
C SER A 52 0.84 -11.07 3.10
N TYR A 53 0.18 -9.94 3.09
CA TYR A 53 0.61 -8.78 2.33
C TYR A 53 0.63 -7.58 3.26
N SER A 54 1.71 -6.82 3.19
CA SER A 54 1.88 -5.64 4.02
C SER A 54 2.66 -4.58 3.26
N GLY A 55 2.66 -3.38 3.79
CA GLY A 55 3.42 -2.31 3.18
C GLY A 55 3.44 -1.07 4.06
N SER A 56 4.15 -0.08 3.57
CA SER A 56 4.26 1.21 4.23
C SER A 56 4.41 2.32 3.19
N ALA A 57 4.11 3.53 3.62
CA ALA A 57 4.30 4.70 2.78
C ALA A 57 4.67 5.92 3.62
N ARG A 58 5.29 6.88 2.97
CA ARG A 58 5.68 8.15 3.57
C ARG A 58 5.17 9.29 2.71
N ALA A 59 4.49 10.23 3.33
CA ALA A 59 3.95 11.42 2.68
C ALA A 59 4.28 12.67 3.49
N TYR A 60 4.35 13.81 2.81
CA TYR A 60 4.42 15.09 3.51
C TYR A 60 3.03 15.48 3.99
N TYR A 61 2.98 16.03 5.19
CA TYR A 61 1.72 16.53 5.72
C TYR A 61 1.35 17.84 5.04
N TYR A 62 0.15 17.89 4.53
CA TYR A 62 -0.39 19.11 3.90
C TYR A 62 -1.91 19.12 4.07
N THR A 63 -2.48 20.30 4.01
CA THR A 63 -3.93 20.51 3.95
C THR A 63 -4.29 21.10 2.62
N SER A 64 -5.39 20.64 2.07
CA SER A 64 -5.92 21.13 0.80
C SER A 64 -7.31 21.68 1.01
N THR A 65 -7.62 22.79 0.35
CA THR A 65 -8.87 23.52 0.53
C THR A 65 -9.97 23.16 -0.49
N GLY A 66 -9.76 22.14 -1.30
CA GLY A 66 -10.73 21.69 -2.32
C GLY A 66 -11.42 20.38 -1.95
N THR A 67 -12.69 20.22 -2.34
CA THR A 67 -13.47 19.00 -2.07
C THR A 67 -13.01 17.75 -2.84
N SER A 68 -12.13 17.93 -3.84
CA SER A 68 -11.59 16.83 -4.64
C SER A 68 -10.07 16.77 -4.61
N ALA A 69 -9.46 17.47 -3.67
CA ALA A 69 -8.01 17.53 -3.59
C ALA A 69 -7.45 16.35 -2.79
N PRO A 70 -6.31 15.79 -3.19
CA PRO A 70 -5.64 14.72 -2.47
C PRO A 70 -5.36 15.13 -1.02
N ASN A 71 -5.61 14.25 -0.07
CA ASN A 71 -5.57 14.61 1.34
C ASN A 71 -4.98 13.48 2.19
N VAL A 72 -3.98 13.81 2.99
CA VAL A 72 -3.40 12.92 3.99
C VAL A 72 -4.35 12.74 5.18
N THR A 73 -5.26 13.67 5.40
CA THR A 73 -6.19 13.65 6.53
C THR A 73 -7.12 12.43 6.51
N ASP A 74 -7.55 12.00 5.33
CA ASP A 74 -8.42 10.83 5.19
C ASP A 74 -7.72 9.56 5.67
N LEU A 75 -6.43 9.44 5.38
CA LEU A 75 -5.60 8.34 5.85
C LEU A 75 -5.44 8.37 7.37
N LEU A 76 -5.18 9.52 7.94
CA LEU A 76 -5.08 9.70 9.39
C LEU A 76 -6.41 9.37 10.07
N THR A 77 -7.53 9.78 9.50
CA THR A 77 -8.85 9.48 10.02
C THR A 77 -9.13 7.97 9.99
N ALA A 78 -8.73 7.29 8.92
CA ALA A 78 -8.87 5.84 8.82
C ALA A 78 -8.00 5.09 9.84
N ALA A 79 -6.85 5.64 10.19
CA ALA A 79 -5.91 5.02 11.12
C ALA A 79 -6.26 5.25 12.60
N ILE A 80 -6.83 6.42 12.93
CA ILE A 80 -7.13 6.80 14.31
C ILE A 80 -8.60 6.47 14.66
N LYS A 81 -9.07 5.32 14.24
CA LYS A 81 -10.38 4.83 14.66
C LYS A 81 -10.27 4.04 15.96
N THR A 82 -11.30 4.17 16.78
CA THR A 82 -11.26 3.68 18.15
C THR A 82 -12.01 2.39 18.38
N ASP A 83 -12.81 1.95 17.41
CA ASP A 83 -13.69 0.79 17.60
C ASP A 83 -13.16 -0.50 16.99
N GLY A 84 -12.14 -0.45 16.13
CA GLY A 84 -11.52 -1.61 15.53
C GLY A 84 -12.47 -2.50 14.74
N SER A 85 -13.51 -1.91 14.16
CA SER A 85 -14.53 -2.65 13.42
C SER A 85 -14.11 -2.93 11.98
N GLU A 86 -14.80 -3.85 11.31
CA GLU A 86 -14.58 -4.12 9.89
C GLU A 86 -14.83 -2.88 9.00
N SER A 87 -15.57 -1.90 9.49
CA SER A 87 -15.78 -0.64 8.79
C SER A 87 -14.52 0.22 8.68
N ASP A 88 -13.48 -0.11 9.42
CA ASP A 88 -12.17 0.57 9.34
C ASP A 88 -11.32 0.12 8.15
N LYS A 89 -11.78 -0.89 7.44
CA LYS A 89 -11.12 -1.39 6.24
C LYS A 89 -11.14 -0.33 5.13
N VAL A 90 -9.98 -0.07 4.55
CA VAL A 90 -9.84 0.88 3.44
C VAL A 90 -9.32 0.15 2.21
N THR A 91 -9.72 0.64 1.03
CA THR A 91 -9.20 0.14 -0.24
C THR A 91 -7.95 0.95 -0.59
N LEU A 92 -6.83 0.25 -0.77
CA LEU A 92 -5.56 0.83 -1.15
C LEU A 92 -5.21 0.41 -2.57
N ILE A 93 -4.72 1.35 -3.36
CA ILE A 93 -4.24 1.11 -4.72
C ILE A 93 -2.81 1.65 -4.80
N CYS A 94 -1.86 0.74 -4.99
CA CYS A 94 -0.46 1.09 -5.24
C CYS A 94 -0.26 1.19 -6.75
N ARG A 95 -0.08 2.38 -7.25
CA ARG A 95 0.08 2.65 -8.68
C ARG A 95 1.54 2.83 -9.04
N VAL A 96 2.01 2.05 -10.01
CA VAL A 96 3.40 2.11 -10.50
C VAL A 96 3.53 3.12 -11.61
N GLU A 97 2.57 3.17 -12.51
CA GLU A 97 2.56 4.11 -13.64
C GLU A 97 1.16 4.70 -13.82
N GLU A 98 1.08 5.98 -13.95
CA GLU A 98 -0.12 6.67 -14.37
C GLU A 98 0.11 7.31 -15.74
N THR A 99 -0.66 6.87 -16.74
CA THR A 99 -0.70 7.55 -18.02
C THR A 99 -1.65 8.73 -17.91
N ALA A 100 -1.16 9.92 -18.13
CA ALA A 100 -1.91 11.14 -18.00
C ALA A 100 -3.26 11.05 -18.73
N GLY A 101 -4.34 11.17 -17.97
CA GLY A 101 -5.71 11.21 -18.49
C GLY A 101 -6.38 9.88 -18.78
N SER A 102 -5.77 8.74 -18.45
CA SER A 102 -6.40 7.44 -18.69
C SER A 102 -6.20 6.46 -17.53
N ALA A 103 -7.23 6.30 -16.72
CA ALA A 103 -7.27 5.25 -15.71
C ALA A 103 -7.23 3.84 -16.30
N THR A 104 -7.47 3.69 -17.60
CA THR A 104 -7.52 2.41 -18.29
C THR A 104 -6.14 1.78 -18.50
N ASN A 105 -5.08 2.57 -18.45
CA ASN A 105 -3.70 2.12 -18.67
C ASN A 105 -2.83 2.19 -17.41
N ALA A 106 -3.42 2.45 -16.26
CA ALA A 106 -2.68 2.47 -15.00
C ALA A 106 -2.29 1.05 -14.60
N ARG A 107 -1.09 0.92 -14.03
CA ARG A 107 -0.57 -0.36 -13.52
C ARG A 107 -0.73 -0.36 -12.01
N ASP A 108 -1.76 -1.04 -11.54
CA ASP A 108 -2.21 -0.96 -10.16
C ASP A 108 -2.15 -2.30 -9.43
N ILE A 109 -1.84 -2.23 -8.15
CA ILE A 109 -2.09 -3.31 -7.19
C ILE A 109 -3.19 -2.82 -6.26
N THR A 110 -4.36 -3.43 -6.33
CA THR A 110 -5.54 -3.05 -5.56
C THR A 110 -5.82 -4.07 -4.47
N PHE A 111 -6.00 -3.63 -3.25
CA PHE A 111 -6.31 -4.51 -2.13
C PHE A 111 -7.07 -3.76 -1.04
N SER A 112 -7.76 -4.52 -0.20
CA SER A 112 -8.36 -4.00 1.03
C SER A 112 -7.40 -4.20 2.18
N ALA A 113 -7.24 -3.19 3.03
CA ALA A 113 -6.27 -3.23 4.11
C ALA A 113 -6.74 -2.47 5.33
N TYR A 114 -6.13 -2.81 6.46
CA TYR A 114 -6.22 -2.02 7.69
C TYR A 114 -4.92 -1.28 7.89
N VAL A 115 -5.01 -0.01 8.23
CA VAL A 115 -3.83 0.78 8.62
C VAL A 115 -3.47 0.41 10.05
N THR A 116 -2.30 -0.19 10.22
CA THR A 116 -1.86 -0.75 11.51
C THR A 116 -1.09 0.25 12.36
N SER A 117 -0.40 1.19 11.73
CA SER A 117 0.32 2.23 12.46
C SER A 117 0.44 3.50 11.64
N VAL A 118 0.41 4.62 12.35
CA VAL A 118 0.66 5.95 11.78
C VAL A 118 1.58 6.68 12.74
N SER A 119 2.63 7.30 12.21
CA SER A 119 3.47 8.20 12.96
C SER A 119 3.66 9.51 12.20
N MET A 120 3.63 10.60 12.92
CA MET A 120 3.81 11.92 12.36
C MET A 120 4.97 12.60 13.06
N SER A 121 5.86 13.22 12.31
CA SER A 121 7.00 13.94 12.84
C SER A 121 7.07 15.36 12.27
N SER A 122 7.49 16.28 13.12
CA SER A 122 7.69 17.67 12.73
C SER A 122 8.91 18.22 13.47
N SER A 123 9.81 18.85 12.74
CA SER A 123 11.00 19.50 13.31
C SER A 123 11.21 20.87 12.69
N VAL A 124 11.87 21.74 13.44
CA VAL A 124 12.19 23.09 12.96
C VAL A 124 13.14 23.00 11.77
N GLY A 125 12.77 23.65 10.68
CA GLY A 125 13.56 23.67 9.44
C GLY A 125 13.24 22.54 8.47
N GLU A 126 12.32 21.64 8.81
CA GLU A 126 11.90 20.52 7.97
C GLU A 126 10.39 20.53 7.75
N ILE A 127 9.96 19.94 6.62
CA ILE A 127 8.54 19.73 6.34
C ILE A 127 8.03 18.57 7.16
N SER A 128 6.88 18.74 7.81
CA SER A 128 6.25 17.65 8.57
C SER A 128 5.93 16.48 7.67
N SER A 129 6.21 15.29 8.14
CA SER A 129 5.99 14.04 7.39
C SER A 129 5.13 13.06 8.18
N VAL A 130 4.43 12.22 7.44
CA VAL A 130 3.58 11.16 7.98
C VAL A 130 4.07 9.84 7.42
N ASP A 131 4.39 8.89 8.31
CA ASP A 131 4.71 7.51 7.96
C ASP A 131 3.55 6.63 8.41
N PHE A 132 3.10 5.75 7.53
CA PHE A 132 2.04 4.82 7.87
C PHE A 132 2.31 3.44 7.28
N SER A 133 1.80 2.42 7.97
CA SER A 133 1.91 1.03 7.53
C SER A 133 0.56 0.36 7.57
N TRP A 134 0.41 -0.66 6.73
CA TRP A 134 -0.84 -1.40 6.59
C TRP A 134 -0.60 -2.89 6.45
N GLU A 135 -1.66 -3.66 6.74
CA GLU A 135 -1.74 -5.07 6.41
C GLU A 135 -2.99 -5.32 5.55
N ALA A 136 -2.81 -6.05 4.46
CA ALA A 136 -3.90 -6.37 3.56
C ALA A 136 -4.78 -7.48 4.12
N ASP A 137 -6.08 -7.35 3.88
CA ASP A 137 -7.06 -8.38 4.16
C ASP A 137 -7.44 -9.08 2.85
N GLY A 138 -7.01 -10.33 2.70
CA GLY A 138 -7.23 -11.10 1.49
C GLY A 138 -6.17 -10.88 0.41
N ALA A 139 -6.41 -11.45 -0.75
CA ALA A 139 -5.49 -11.37 -1.88
C ALA A 139 -5.65 -10.05 -2.65
N PRO A 140 -4.54 -9.40 -3.05
CA PRO A 140 -4.62 -8.25 -3.92
C PRO A 140 -4.97 -8.63 -5.35
N THR A 141 -5.59 -7.70 -6.07
CA THR A 141 -5.78 -7.77 -7.52
C THR A 141 -4.68 -6.98 -8.22
N THR A 142 -4.14 -7.54 -9.29
CA THR A 142 -3.13 -6.86 -10.09
C THR A 142 -3.74 -6.46 -11.42
N ASP A 143 -3.99 -5.17 -11.59
CA ASP A 143 -4.57 -4.65 -12.81
C ASP A 143 -3.46 -4.17 -13.76
N ASN A 144 -3.43 -4.73 -14.95
CA ASN A 144 -2.54 -4.31 -16.04
C ASN A 144 -1.02 -4.37 -15.73
N LEU A 145 -0.59 -5.12 -14.73
CA LEU A 145 0.85 -5.23 -14.43
C LEU A 145 1.63 -5.99 -15.49
N SER A 146 0.96 -6.87 -16.23
CA SER A 146 1.60 -7.77 -17.22
C SER A 146 1.47 -7.32 -18.67
N THR A 147 0.82 -6.20 -18.91
CA THR A 147 0.60 -5.71 -20.31
C THR A 147 1.51 -4.58 -20.74
#